data_bb8163f290a4a8b1b333fa28c18d0731
#
_entry.id   bb8163f290a4a8b1b333fa28c18d0731
#
_cell.length_a   1.000
_cell.length_b   1.000
_cell.length_c   1.000
_cell.angle_alpha   90.00
_cell.angle_beta   90.00
_cell.angle_gamma   90.00
#
_symmetry.space_group_name_H-M   'P 1'
#
loop_
_entity.id
_entity.type
_entity.pdbx_description
1 polymer ?
#
loop_
_entity_poly.entity_id
_entity_poly.type
_entity_poly.pdbx_seq_one_letter_code
_entity_poly.pdbx_strand_id
1 'polypeptide(L)'
;YYEKQLDARKNVEEKKQYIEEVFDSVRKIYRTIQDWYNNYEIHNFIGYIMTYKGKDGSSKISKIVEYMNAYEVTTRGKFIQNLKDEISKDFQKHTLQSINYEEHRKDAEKLLMLFNIVELNSIRSKFNFSVGSGGWSIEHIKAQHSKIVNETDRKDYLKKELDRITKIEEQFKEPHEEIKKIISNALCATTLSDEEFSQIAENIDQTVDGFDALDMHKLGNLALLSKDDNSAFNNSPFYEKRQMMLNWLKKPGRNIPYSTTKAFLKMYAVQDFSLDFTRWRKSDFDDMFAQQVLCLKDFIREYENETNE
;
A
#
# COMPACT_ATOMS: atom_id res chain seq x y z
N TYR A 1 -14.21 5.87 -39.31
CA TYR A 1 -15.60 5.74 -38.81
C TYR A 1 -16.41 7.01 -39.08
N TYR A 2 -15.96 8.17 -38.64
CA TYR A 2 -16.68 9.45 -38.79
C TYR A 2 -16.89 9.86 -40.27
N GLU A 3 -15.91 9.65 -41.15
CA GLU A 3 -16.03 9.92 -42.58
C GLU A 3 -17.17 9.09 -43.21
N LYS A 4 -17.20 7.77 -42.94
CA LYS A 4 -18.29 6.91 -43.44
C LYS A 4 -19.67 7.34 -42.94
N GLN A 5 -19.77 7.81 -41.72
CA GLN A 5 -21.02 8.33 -41.15
C GLN A 5 -21.42 9.67 -41.76
N LEU A 6 -20.45 10.50 -42.11
CA LEU A 6 -20.66 11.79 -42.79
C LEU A 6 -21.12 11.56 -44.24
N ASP A 7 -20.48 10.62 -44.94
CA ASP A 7 -20.79 10.30 -46.33
C ASP A 7 -22.19 9.63 -46.51
N ALA A 8 -22.66 8.93 -45.50
CA ALA A 8 -23.99 8.33 -45.47
C ALA A 8 -25.14 9.37 -45.40
N ARG A 9 -24.86 10.64 -45.10
CA ARG A 9 -25.86 11.69 -45.00
C ARG A 9 -26.08 12.37 -46.35
N LYS A 10 -27.37 12.57 -46.68
CA LYS A 10 -27.78 12.90 -48.05
C LYS A 10 -27.67 14.37 -48.44
N ASN A 11 -27.74 15.27 -47.45
CA ASN A 11 -27.75 16.71 -47.72
C ASN A 11 -26.75 17.47 -46.79
N VAL A 12 -26.51 18.74 -47.13
CA VAL A 12 -25.53 19.57 -46.42
C VAL A 12 -25.94 19.87 -44.98
N GLU A 13 -27.27 20.03 -44.75
CA GLU A 13 -27.78 20.36 -43.42
C GLU A 13 -27.62 19.15 -42.46
N GLU A 14 -27.95 17.95 -42.91
CA GLU A 14 -27.70 16.71 -42.15
C GLU A 14 -26.20 16.50 -41.83
N LYS A 15 -25.32 16.85 -42.76
CA LYS A 15 -23.88 16.77 -42.54
C LYS A 15 -23.43 17.77 -41.49
N LYS A 16 -23.94 19.01 -41.57
CA LYS A 16 -23.62 20.06 -40.58
C LYS A 16 -24.12 19.69 -39.18
N GLN A 17 -25.36 19.24 -39.05
CA GLN A 17 -25.91 18.79 -37.78
C GLN A 17 -25.09 17.65 -37.17
N TYR A 18 -24.68 16.66 -37.95
CA TYR A 18 -23.83 15.57 -37.48
C TYR A 18 -22.47 16.07 -36.98
N ILE A 19 -21.85 17.00 -37.70
CA ILE A 19 -20.57 17.59 -37.26
C ILE A 19 -20.77 18.31 -35.93
N GLU A 20 -21.83 19.07 -35.74
CA GLU A 20 -22.15 19.76 -34.51
C GLU A 20 -22.36 18.77 -33.34
N GLU A 21 -23.13 17.67 -33.57
CA GLU A 21 -23.33 16.61 -32.58
C GLU A 21 -22.02 15.92 -32.16
N VAL A 22 -21.11 15.66 -33.10
CA VAL A 22 -19.78 15.09 -32.81
C VAL A 22 -18.94 16.06 -31.99
N PHE A 23 -18.90 17.34 -32.35
CA PHE A 23 -18.16 18.35 -31.59
C PHE A 23 -18.71 18.52 -30.17
N ASP A 24 -20.02 18.51 -29.99
CA ASP A 24 -20.66 18.61 -28.69
C ASP A 24 -20.36 17.37 -27.83
N SER A 25 -20.37 16.19 -28.43
CA SER A 25 -19.97 14.95 -27.76
C SER A 25 -18.53 14.99 -27.29
N VAL A 26 -17.59 15.43 -28.15
CA VAL A 26 -16.18 15.56 -27.80
C VAL A 26 -16.00 16.59 -26.68
N ARG A 27 -16.67 17.75 -26.79
CA ARG A 27 -16.63 18.79 -25.75
C ARG A 27 -17.16 18.30 -24.40
N LYS A 28 -18.24 17.53 -24.42
CA LYS A 28 -18.84 16.91 -23.24
C LYS A 28 -17.88 15.92 -22.59
N ILE A 29 -17.31 14.99 -23.36
CA ILE A 29 -16.31 14.02 -22.87
C ILE A 29 -15.11 14.75 -22.23
N TYR A 30 -14.57 15.75 -22.93
CA TYR A 30 -13.44 16.54 -22.42
C TYR A 30 -13.75 17.20 -21.06
N ARG A 31 -14.92 17.86 -20.95
CA ARG A 31 -15.34 18.51 -19.70
C ARG A 31 -15.51 17.50 -18.57
N THR A 32 -16.14 16.35 -18.82
CA THR A 32 -16.32 15.30 -17.82
C THR A 32 -14.98 14.77 -17.32
N ILE A 33 -14.04 14.47 -18.23
CA ILE A 33 -12.70 14.02 -17.85
C ILE A 33 -11.95 15.11 -17.06
N GLN A 34 -12.09 16.36 -17.45
CA GLN A 34 -11.47 17.49 -16.77
C GLN A 34 -12.05 17.66 -15.36
N ASP A 35 -13.38 17.52 -15.19
CA ASP A 35 -14.03 17.55 -13.87
C ASP A 35 -13.56 16.40 -12.98
N TRP A 36 -13.47 15.20 -13.50
CA TRP A 36 -12.94 14.05 -12.76
C TRP A 36 -11.48 14.24 -12.36
N TYR A 37 -10.66 14.74 -13.30
CA TYR A 37 -9.27 15.03 -12.99
C TYR A 37 -9.14 16.11 -11.92
N ASN A 38 -9.96 17.15 -11.93
CA ASN A 38 -9.91 18.22 -10.95
C ASN A 38 -10.47 17.85 -9.58
N ASN A 39 -11.28 16.78 -9.49
CA ASN A 39 -11.78 16.25 -8.23
C ASN A 39 -10.89 15.09 -7.77
N TYR A 40 -10.16 15.27 -6.66
CA TYR A 40 -9.20 14.28 -6.17
C TYR A 40 -9.86 12.95 -5.80
N GLU A 41 -11.07 12.94 -5.21
CA GLU A 41 -11.76 11.69 -4.84
C GLU A 41 -12.18 10.89 -6.08
N ILE A 42 -12.79 11.55 -7.06
CA ILE A 42 -13.20 10.91 -8.31
C ILE A 42 -11.98 10.39 -9.07
N HIS A 43 -10.92 11.21 -9.19
CA HIS A 43 -9.66 10.81 -9.80
C HIS A 43 -9.10 9.56 -9.15
N ASN A 44 -9.03 9.54 -7.81
CA ASN A 44 -8.42 8.48 -7.04
C ASN A 44 -9.24 7.18 -7.10
N PHE A 45 -10.57 7.23 -6.94
CA PHE A 45 -11.42 6.04 -6.99
C PHE A 45 -11.55 5.46 -8.39
N ILE A 46 -11.70 6.30 -9.44
CA ILE A 46 -11.70 5.80 -10.82
C ILE A 46 -10.33 5.18 -11.14
N GLY A 47 -9.22 5.83 -10.78
CA GLY A 47 -7.88 5.29 -10.99
C GLY A 47 -7.66 3.93 -10.31
N TYR A 48 -8.15 3.76 -9.07
CA TYR A 48 -8.15 2.49 -8.35
C TYR A 48 -8.92 1.40 -9.12
N ILE A 49 -10.17 1.71 -9.51
CA ILE A 49 -11.02 0.75 -10.24
C ILE A 49 -10.38 0.38 -11.58
N MET A 50 -9.83 1.34 -12.32
CA MET A 50 -9.14 1.08 -13.59
C MET A 50 -7.84 0.26 -13.42
N THR A 51 -7.21 0.31 -12.25
CA THR A 51 -6.03 -0.51 -11.94
C THR A 51 -6.40 -1.97 -11.76
N TYR A 52 -7.49 -2.27 -11.04
CA TYR A 52 -7.81 -3.63 -10.63
C TYR A 52 -8.95 -4.31 -11.39
N LYS A 53 -9.91 -3.56 -11.95
CA LYS A 53 -11.10 -4.13 -12.60
C LYS A 53 -11.08 -4.14 -14.13
N GLY A 54 -10.21 -3.39 -14.75
CA GLY A 54 -10.04 -3.37 -16.20
C GLY A 54 -9.08 -4.44 -16.68
N LYS A 55 -9.57 -5.53 -17.32
CA LYS A 55 -8.72 -6.61 -17.82
C LYS A 55 -7.95 -6.24 -19.10
N ASP A 56 -8.55 -5.44 -19.97
CA ASP A 56 -7.97 -4.99 -21.24
C ASP A 56 -8.42 -3.55 -21.57
N GLY A 57 -7.82 -2.98 -22.62
CA GLY A 57 -8.12 -1.61 -23.02
C GLY A 57 -9.59 -1.40 -23.42
N SER A 58 -10.23 -2.38 -24.05
CA SER A 58 -11.63 -2.30 -24.49
C SER A 58 -12.58 -2.28 -23.28
N SER A 59 -12.38 -3.17 -22.31
CA SER A 59 -13.19 -3.21 -21.09
C SER A 59 -13.03 -1.95 -20.24
N LYS A 60 -11.84 -1.36 -20.22
CA LYS A 60 -11.58 -0.08 -19.54
C LYS A 60 -12.34 1.08 -20.19
N ILE A 61 -12.33 1.16 -21.52
CA ILE A 61 -13.07 2.20 -22.26
C ILE A 61 -14.57 2.07 -22.01
N SER A 62 -15.13 0.86 -22.10
CA SER A 62 -16.55 0.61 -21.84
C SER A 62 -16.95 1.04 -20.43
N LYS A 63 -16.10 0.78 -19.44
CA LYS A 63 -16.33 1.18 -18.05
C LYS A 63 -16.28 2.70 -17.88
N ILE A 64 -15.34 3.38 -18.54
CA ILE A 64 -15.28 4.85 -18.53
C ILE A 64 -16.56 5.45 -19.13
N VAL A 65 -17.07 4.91 -20.23
CA VAL A 65 -18.34 5.37 -20.84
C VAL A 65 -19.52 5.15 -19.88
N GLU A 66 -19.59 4.00 -19.21
CA GLU A 66 -20.61 3.73 -18.18
C GLU A 66 -20.56 4.79 -17.07
N TYR A 67 -19.38 5.12 -16.58
CA TYR A 67 -19.21 6.16 -15.55
C TYR A 67 -19.55 7.56 -16.04
N MET A 68 -19.24 7.91 -17.30
CA MET A 68 -19.65 9.19 -17.89
C MET A 68 -21.17 9.34 -17.89
N ASN A 69 -21.87 8.29 -18.32
CA ASN A 69 -23.33 8.29 -18.34
C ASN A 69 -23.93 8.39 -16.91
N ALA A 70 -23.34 7.67 -15.95
CA ALA A 70 -23.76 7.74 -14.57
C ALA A 70 -23.51 9.12 -13.93
N TYR A 71 -22.38 9.75 -14.25
CA TYR A 71 -22.02 11.06 -13.74
C TYR A 71 -22.99 12.17 -14.18
N GLU A 72 -23.52 12.07 -15.40
CA GLU A 72 -24.47 13.06 -15.93
C GLU A 72 -25.81 13.08 -15.24
N VAL A 73 -26.27 11.92 -14.78
CA VAL A 73 -27.62 11.75 -14.22
C VAL A 73 -27.63 11.76 -12.68
N THR A 74 -26.46 11.96 -12.04
CA THR A 74 -26.36 11.93 -10.59
C THR A 74 -25.64 13.18 -10.05
N THR A 75 -25.82 13.43 -8.75
CA THR A 75 -24.98 14.42 -8.06
C THR A 75 -23.56 13.90 -7.85
N ARG A 76 -22.58 14.81 -7.76
CA ARG A 76 -21.18 14.45 -7.51
C ARG A 76 -21.01 13.57 -6.26
N GLY A 77 -21.68 13.92 -5.15
CA GLY A 77 -21.61 13.13 -3.92
C GLY A 77 -22.17 11.71 -4.09
N LYS A 78 -23.29 11.57 -4.81
CA LYS A 78 -23.87 10.25 -5.11
C LYS A 78 -22.98 9.44 -6.04
N PHE A 79 -22.35 10.08 -7.02
CA PHE A 79 -21.39 9.41 -7.90
C PHE A 79 -20.18 8.87 -7.13
N ILE A 80 -19.58 9.68 -6.23
CA ILE A 80 -18.49 9.24 -5.35
C ILE A 80 -18.93 8.06 -4.49
N GLN A 81 -20.15 8.11 -3.92
CA GLN A 81 -20.67 6.99 -3.13
C GLN A 81 -20.82 5.72 -3.95
N ASN A 82 -21.31 5.82 -5.19
CA ASN A 82 -21.43 4.68 -6.10
C ASN A 82 -20.04 4.04 -6.40
N LEU A 83 -18.98 4.86 -6.55
CA LEU A 83 -17.62 4.35 -6.71
C LEU A 83 -17.12 3.61 -5.46
N LYS A 84 -17.39 4.16 -4.26
CA LYS A 84 -17.08 3.49 -2.98
C LYS A 84 -17.82 2.16 -2.84
N ASP A 85 -19.12 2.16 -3.13
CA ASP A 85 -19.95 0.95 -3.08
C ASP A 85 -19.45 -0.13 -4.05
N GLU A 86 -18.96 0.27 -5.22
CA GLU A 86 -18.37 -0.66 -6.17
C GLU A 86 -17.05 -1.26 -5.69
N ILE A 87 -16.21 -0.45 -5.04
CA ILE A 87 -14.93 -0.91 -4.45
C ILE A 87 -15.20 -1.88 -3.29
N SER A 88 -16.16 -1.54 -2.41
CA SER A 88 -16.53 -2.36 -1.25
C SER A 88 -16.94 -3.78 -1.61
N LYS A 89 -17.54 -4.00 -2.78
CA LYS A 89 -17.94 -5.35 -3.24
C LYS A 89 -16.77 -6.32 -3.33
N ASP A 90 -15.55 -5.84 -3.53
CA ASP A 90 -14.36 -6.68 -3.62
C ASP A 90 -13.98 -7.32 -2.28
N PHE A 91 -14.42 -6.72 -1.15
CA PHE A 91 -13.99 -7.08 0.20
C PHE A 91 -15.08 -7.71 1.07
N GLN A 92 -16.26 -8.00 0.52
CA GLN A 92 -17.41 -8.50 1.31
C GLN A 92 -17.15 -9.85 2.00
N LYS A 93 -16.20 -10.64 1.49
CA LYS A 93 -15.89 -11.98 1.98
C LYS A 93 -14.85 -11.99 3.12
N HIS A 94 -14.23 -10.87 3.38
CA HIS A 94 -13.14 -10.75 4.33
C HIS A 94 -13.41 -9.67 5.35
N THR A 95 -12.70 -9.75 6.46
CA THR A 95 -12.58 -8.65 7.42
C THR A 95 -11.15 -8.14 7.40
N LEU A 96 -10.92 -6.91 7.87
CA LEU A 96 -9.58 -6.34 7.86
C LEU A 96 -8.60 -7.19 8.70
N GLN A 97 -9.08 -7.73 9.83
CA GLN A 97 -8.33 -8.64 10.70
C GLN A 97 -7.96 -9.96 10.04
N SER A 98 -8.82 -10.49 9.15
CA SER A 98 -8.59 -11.79 8.49
C SER A 98 -7.57 -11.70 7.35
N ILE A 99 -7.25 -10.51 6.86
CA ILE A 99 -6.32 -10.36 5.74
C ILE A 99 -4.89 -10.71 6.16
N ASN A 100 -4.34 -11.69 5.46
CA ASN A 100 -2.98 -12.17 5.62
C ASN A 100 -2.25 -12.17 4.26
N TYR A 101 -1.00 -11.71 4.24
CA TYR A 101 -0.20 -11.60 3.01
C TYR A 101 -0.03 -12.94 2.28
N GLU A 102 0.14 -14.05 3.01
CA GLU A 102 0.39 -15.35 2.40
C GLU A 102 -0.86 -15.91 1.70
N GLU A 103 -2.01 -15.77 2.34
CA GLU A 103 -3.28 -16.31 1.86
C GLU A 103 -4.04 -15.34 0.94
N HIS A 104 -3.96 -14.03 1.23
CA HIS A 104 -4.79 -12.99 0.63
C HIS A 104 -3.95 -11.88 -0.05
N ARG A 105 -2.80 -12.23 -0.65
CA ARG A 105 -1.84 -11.26 -1.19
C ARG A 105 -2.46 -10.20 -2.11
N LYS A 106 -3.37 -10.61 -3.00
CA LYS A 106 -4.03 -9.68 -3.94
C LYS A 106 -4.95 -8.70 -3.24
N ASP A 107 -5.66 -9.15 -2.22
CA ASP A 107 -6.57 -8.30 -1.45
C ASP A 107 -5.78 -7.39 -0.50
N ALA A 108 -4.68 -7.87 0.07
CA ALA A 108 -3.74 -7.03 0.81
C ALA A 108 -3.17 -5.90 -0.07
N GLU A 109 -2.75 -6.18 -1.31
CA GLU A 109 -2.26 -5.14 -2.25
C GLU A 109 -3.35 -4.11 -2.55
N LYS A 110 -4.57 -4.55 -2.85
CA LYS A 110 -5.71 -3.66 -3.10
C LYS A 110 -6.03 -2.79 -1.89
N LEU A 111 -6.03 -3.36 -0.68
CA LEU A 111 -6.30 -2.62 0.56
C LEU A 111 -5.19 -1.60 0.88
N LEU A 112 -3.93 -1.96 0.68
CA LEU A 112 -2.82 -1.02 0.85
C LEU A 112 -2.89 0.15 -0.16
N MET A 113 -3.27 -0.10 -1.40
CA MET A 113 -3.50 0.98 -2.36
C MET A 113 -4.70 1.83 -1.95
N LEU A 114 -5.80 1.21 -1.53
CA LEU A 114 -7.00 1.91 -1.09
C LEU A 114 -6.71 2.77 0.16
N PHE A 115 -5.93 2.25 1.10
CA PHE A 115 -5.46 3.00 2.26
C PHE A 115 -4.68 4.27 1.85
N ASN A 116 -3.73 4.15 0.91
CA ASN A 116 -3.03 5.31 0.36
C ASN A 116 -3.98 6.33 -0.29
N ILE A 117 -4.98 5.87 -1.02
CA ILE A 117 -5.98 6.71 -1.69
C ILE A 117 -6.82 7.46 -0.67
N VAL A 118 -7.33 6.78 0.36
CA VAL A 118 -8.16 7.42 1.38
C VAL A 118 -7.37 8.46 2.18
N GLU A 119 -6.12 8.16 2.53
CA GLU A 119 -5.26 9.15 3.18
C GLU A 119 -4.98 10.36 2.29
N LEU A 120 -4.72 10.15 1.00
CA LEU A 120 -4.53 11.27 0.05
C LEU A 120 -5.81 12.08 -0.14
N ASN A 121 -6.99 11.45 -0.12
CA ASN A 121 -8.27 12.15 -0.16
C ASN A 121 -8.43 13.08 1.04
N SER A 122 -7.99 12.69 2.23
CA SER A 122 -8.06 13.52 3.44
C SER A 122 -7.24 14.81 3.34
N ILE A 123 -6.15 14.79 2.60
CA ILE A 123 -5.29 15.96 2.33
C ILE A 123 -5.54 16.58 0.95
N ARG A 124 -6.64 16.20 0.28
CA ARG A 124 -7.06 16.70 -1.04
C ARG A 124 -6.01 16.51 -2.14
N SER A 125 -5.32 15.39 -2.12
CA SER A 125 -4.24 15.07 -3.05
C SER A 125 -4.62 13.89 -3.96
N LYS A 126 -3.96 13.82 -5.11
CA LYS A 126 -4.17 12.76 -6.09
C LYS A 126 -3.12 11.67 -5.94
N PHE A 127 -3.54 10.41 -6.05
CA PHE A 127 -2.63 9.30 -6.14
C PHE A 127 -1.98 9.24 -7.53
N ASN A 128 -0.68 9.05 -7.58
CA ASN A 128 0.02 8.82 -8.84
C ASN A 128 -0.01 7.34 -9.20
N PHE A 129 -0.88 6.96 -10.14
CA PHE A 129 -1.00 5.58 -10.61
C PHE A 129 0.13 5.16 -11.56
N SER A 130 0.96 6.11 -12.01
CA SER A 130 2.11 5.81 -12.85
C SER A 130 3.19 5.10 -12.02
N VAL A 131 3.41 3.84 -12.33
CA VAL A 131 4.44 3.00 -11.74
C VAL A 131 5.25 2.37 -12.88
N GLY A 132 6.52 2.08 -12.66
CA GLY A 132 7.39 1.44 -13.65
C GLY A 132 6.79 0.13 -14.20
N SER A 133 7.40 -0.44 -15.22
CA SER A 133 6.90 -1.64 -15.93
C SER A 133 6.62 -2.85 -15.03
N GLY A 134 7.20 -2.87 -13.83
CA GLY A 134 7.03 -3.92 -12.83
C GLY A 134 5.69 -3.92 -12.08
N GLY A 135 4.99 -2.76 -12.02
CA GLY A 135 3.77 -2.60 -11.20
C GLY A 135 4.04 -2.40 -9.71
N TRP A 136 2.97 -2.53 -8.91
CA TRP A 136 3.02 -2.42 -7.45
C TRP A 136 3.46 -3.73 -6.80
N SER A 137 3.98 -3.64 -5.59
CA SER A 137 4.43 -4.75 -4.76
C SER A 137 4.19 -4.45 -3.28
N ILE A 138 4.04 -5.50 -2.50
CA ILE A 138 3.92 -5.41 -1.04
C ILE A 138 5.29 -5.61 -0.42
N GLU A 139 5.65 -4.73 0.48
CA GLU A 139 6.85 -4.77 1.30
C GLU A 139 6.48 -5.01 2.77
N HIS A 140 7.23 -5.88 3.46
CA HIS A 140 7.15 -6.02 4.90
C HIS A 140 7.97 -4.92 5.57
N ILE A 141 7.34 -4.08 6.38
CA ILE A 141 8.02 -2.99 7.09
C ILE A 141 9.08 -3.58 8.02
N LYS A 142 8.69 -4.52 8.88
CA LYS A 142 9.62 -5.41 9.59
C LYS A 142 9.95 -6.58 8.66
N ALA A 143 11.24 -6.86 8.50
CA ALA A 143 11.72 -7.87 7.56
C ALA A 143 11.30 -9.29 7.96
N GLN A 144 11.08 -10.14 6.95
CA GLN A 144 10.88 -11.58 7.13
C GLN A 144 12.26 -12.28 7.22
N HIS A 145 12.54 -12.95 8.32
CA HIS A 145 13.82 -13.64 8.52
C HIS A 145 13.96 -14.89 7.67
N SER A 146 12.85 -15.59 7.37
CA SER A 146 12.81 -16.83 6.58
C SER A 146 13.39 -16.70 5.16
N LYS A 147 13.61 -15.48 4.66
CA LYS A 147 14.23 -15.23 3.35
C LYS A 147 15.76 -15.13 3.38
N ILE A 148 16.38 -15.18 4.56
CA ILE A 148 17.84 -15.13 4.71
C ILE A 148 18.38 -16.55 4.63
N VAL A 149 18.71 -17.02 3.42
CA VAL A 149 18.96 -18.45 3.14
C VAL A 149 20.40 -18.87 3.42
N ASN A 150 21.40 -18.01 3.17
CA ASN A 150 22.78 -18.42 3.33
C ASN A 150 23.39 -17.99 4.67
N GLU A 151 24.35 -18.76 5.17
CA GLU A 151 24.97 -18.55 6.49
C GLU A 151 25.68 -17.20 6.63
N THR A 152 26.31 -16.72 5.57
CA THR A 152 27.00 -15.41 5.59
C THR A 152 26.00 -14.29 5.85
N ASP A 153 24.89 -14.30 5.13
CA ASP A 153 23.84 -13.28 5.30
C ASP A 153 23.17 -13.38 6.68
N ARG A 154 23.01 -14.59 7.23
CA ARG A 154 22.51 -14.79 8.62
C ARG A 154 23.46 -14.18 9.64
N LYS A 155 24.76 -14.45 9.55
CA LYS A 155 25.76 -13.88 10.45
C LYS A 155 25.84 -12.35 10.30
N ASP A 156 25.76 -11.84 9.10
CA ASP A 156 25.72 -10.39 8.86
C ASP A 156 24.46 -9.74 9.43
N TYR A 157 23.29 -10.40 9.30
CA TYR A 157 22.06 -9.96 9.95
C TYR A 157 22.24 -9.90 11.48
N LEU A 158 22.73 -10.97 12.11
CA LEU A 158 22.94 -11.01 13.57
C LEU A 158 23.95 -9.98 14.07
N LYS A 159 25.00 -9.67 13.29
CA LYS A 159 25.93 -8.57 13.64
C LYS A 159 25.22 -7.22 13.65
N LYS A 160 24.39 -6.95 12.64
CA LYS A 160 23.60 -5.72 12.55
C LYS A 160 22.61 -5.60 13.69
N GLU A 161 21.95 -6.72 14.04
CA GLU A 161 21.03 -6.76 15.18
C GLU A 161 21.75 -6.52 16.51
N LEU A 162 22.92 -7.11 16.72
CA LEU A 162 23.73 -6.88 17.91
C LEU A 162 24.13 -5.40 18.06
N ASP A 163 24.57 -4.76 16.98
CA ASP A 163 24.88 -3.33 16.95
C ASP A 163 23.63 -2.47 17.22
N ARG A 164 22.48 -2.84 16.64
CA ARG A 164 21.19 -2.19 16.87
C ARG A 164 20.79 -2.27 18.35
N ILE A 165 20.81 -3.48 18.92
CA ILE A 165 20.42 -3.71 20.33
C ILE A 165 21.33 -2.93 21.27
N THR A 166 22.64 -2.89 21.01
CA THR A 166 23.59 -2.10 21.79
C THR A 166 23.23 -0.61 21.77
N LYS A 167 22.89 -0.05 20.62
CA LYS A 167 22.45 1.35 20.49
C LYS A 167 21.12 1.62 21.22
N ILE A 168 20.19 0.66 21.20
CA ILE A 168 18.93 0.74 21.95
C ILE A 168 19.21 0.84 23.45
N GLU A 169 20.06 -0.03 24.00
CA GLU A 169 20.42 0.00 25.39
C GLU A 169 21.07 1.34 25.82
N GLU A 170 21.97 1.87 24.99
CA GLU A 170 22.60 3.17 25.23
C GLU A 170 21.59 4.32 25.22
N GLN A 171 20.68 4.33 24.26
CA GLN A 171 19.73 5.42 24.03
C GLN A 171 18.54 5.38 24.98
N PHE A 172 17.92 4.21 25.16
CA PHE A 172 16.65 4.04 25.86
C PHE A 172 16.79 3.43 27.25
N LYS A 173 18.01 2.99 27.64
CA LYS A 173 18.29 2.33 28.92
C LYS A 173 17.49 1.04 29.12
N GLU A 174 17.16 0.37 28.04
CA GLU A 174 16.48 -0.93 28.02
C GLU A 174 17.52 -2.06 27.96
N PRO A 175 17.78 -2.83 29.03
CA PRO A 175 18.81 -3.87 29.04
C PRO A 175 18.37 -5.11 28.28
N HIS A 176 19.23 -5.63 27.42
CA HIS A 176 18.99 -6.83 26.59
C HIS A 176 20.16 -7.84 26.66
N GLU A 177 20.78 -7.97 27.84
CA GLU A 177 22.01 -8.77 28.02
C GLU A 177 21.86 -10.23 27.58
N GLU A 178 20.72 -10.86 27.84
CA GLU A 178 20.51 -12.26 27.50
C GLU A 178 20.52 -12.48 26.00
N ILE A 179 19.74 -11.68 25.23
CA ILE A 179 19.69 -11.80 23.78
C ILE A 179 21.03 -11.45 23.13
N LYS A 180 21.77 -10.45 23.65
CA LYS A 180 23.09 -10.12 23.15
C LYS A 180 24.07 -11.29 23.34
N LYS A 181 24.01 -12.00 24.47
CA LYS A 181 24.79 -13.20 24.70
C LYS A 181 24.45 -14.32 23.74
N ILE A 182 23.18 -14.56 23.48
CA ILE A 182 22.71 -15.56 22.49
C ILE A 182 23.27 -15.22 21.10
N ILE A 183 23.13 -13.98 20.65
CA ILE A 183 23.65 -13.53 19.35
C ILE A 183 25.17 -13.69 19.28
N SER A 184 25.89 -13.27 20.32
CA SER A 184 27.36 -13.35 20.37
C SER A 184 27.83 -14.80 20.28
N ASN A 185 27.19 -15.72 20.96
CA ASN A 185 27.50 -17.16 20.88
C ASN A 185 27.26 -17.71 19.46
N ALA A 186 26.14 -17.35 18.82
CA ALA A 186 25.84 -17.76 17.44
C ALA A 186 26.86 -17.21 16.44
N LEU A 187 27.34 -15.98 16.62
CA LEU A 187 28.36 -15.38 15.76
C LEU A 187 29.74 -16.06 15.92
N CYS A 188 30.06 -16.59 17.12
CA CYS A 188 31.29 -17.33 17.40
C CYS A 188 31.23 -18.79 16.94
N ALA A 189 30.04 -19.34 16.68
CA ALA A 189 29.86 -20.72 16.22
C ALA A 189 30.45 -20.92 14.82
N THR A 190 31.00 -22.12 14.57
CA THR A 190 31.58 -22.47 13.27
C THR A 190 30.50 -22.50 12.17
N THR A 191 29.31 -23.00 12.51
CA THR A 191 28.14 -23.08 11.62
C THR A 191 26.93 -22.51 12.33
N LEU A 192 25.98 -21.96 11.55
CA LEU A 192 24.69 -21.46 12.03
C LEU A 192 23.59 -22.06 11.16
N SER A 193 22.86 -23.04 11.69
CA SER A 193 21.75 -23.70 10.97
C SER A 193 20.58 -22.76 10.74
N ASP A 194 19.65 -23.16 9.85
CA ASP A 194 18.41 -22.42 9.59
C ASP A 194 17.54 -22.34 10.84
N GLU A 195 17.41 -23.48 11.55
CA GLU A 195 16.58 -23.57 12.74
C GLU A 195 17.10 -22.69 13.87
N GLU A 196 18.42 -22.76 14.15
CA GLU A 196 19.06 -21.91 15.16
C GLU A 196 18.92 -20.42 14.85
N PHE A 197 19.16 -20.06 13.59
CA PHE A 197 18.98 -18.67 13.14
C PHE A 197 17.53 -18.19 13.31
N SER A 198 16.55 -19.00 12.89
CA SER A 198 15.12 -18.66 13.00
C SER A 198 14.70 -18.47 14.45
N GLN A 199 15.13 -19.34 15.36
CA GLN A 199 14.83 -19.22 16.78
C GLN A 199 15.44 -17.95 17.40
N ILE A 200 16.67 -17.61 17.02
CA ILE A 200 17.32 -16.36 17.50
C ILE A 200 16.58 -15.13 16.95
N ALA A 201 16.24 -15.14 15.68
CA ALA A 201 15.53 -14.03 15.04
C ALA A 201 14.12 -13.82 15.64
N GLU A 202 13.38 -14.88 15.88
CA GLU A 202 12.10 -14.82 16.59
C GLU A 202 12.23 -14.31 18.02
N ASN A 203 13.27 -14.73 18.73
CA ASN A 203 13.55 -14.25 20.08
C ASN A 203 13.88 -12.75 20.09
N ILE A 204 14.64 -12.26 19.11
CA ILE A 204 14.89 -10.81 18.92
C ILE A 204 13.55 -10.09 18.70
N ASP A 205 12.71 -10.60 17.81
CA ASP A 205 11.42 -9.99 17.49
C ASP A 205 10.53 -9.87 18.72
N GLN A 206 10.43 -10.94 19.50
CA GLN A 206 9.59 -10.96 20.70
C GLN A 206 10.15 -10.11 21.84
N THR A 207 11.44 -10.28 22.16
CA THR A 207 12.02 -9.68 23.36
C THR A 207 12.46 -8.23 23.18
N VAL A 208 12.92 -7.85 21.97
CA VAL A 208 13.42 -6.51 21.69
C VAL A 208 12.33 -5.63 21.05
N ASP A 209 11.58 -6.16 20.12
CA ASP A 209 10.58 -5.40 19.36
C ASP A 209 9.14 -5.62 19.87
N GLY A 210 8.93 -6.61 20.74
CA GLY A 210 7.61 -7.02 21.23
C GLY A 210 6.69 -7.51 20.10
N PHE A 211 7.25 -8.03 19.00
CA PHE A 211 6.55 -8.36 17.78
C PHE A 211 6.25 -9.86 17.70
N ASP A 212 4.97 -10.22 17.48
CA ASP A 212 4.57 -11.61 17.34
C ASP A 212 4.74 -12.10 15.90
N ALA A 213 5.17 -13.34 15.71
CA ALA A 213 5.24 -13.99 14.40
C ALA A 213 3.90 -13.97 13.66
N LEU A 214 2.76 -14.06 14.37
CA LEU A 214 1.42 -13.98 13.80
C LEU A 214 1.11 -12.61 13.15
N ASP A 215 1.77 -11.54 13.58
CA ASP A 215 1.59 -10.20 13.05
C ASP A 215 2.44 -9.92 11.81
N MET A 216 3.42 -10.77 11.51
CA MET A 216 4.38 -10.56 10.42
C MET A 216 3.70 -10.34 9.07
N HIS A 217 2.62 -11.06 8.79
CA HIS A 217 1.89 -11.05 7.53
C HIS A 217 0.60 -10.22 7.54
N LYS A 218 0.31 -9.55 8.64
CA LYS A 218 -0.88 -8.70 8.80
C LYS A 218 -0.66 -7.30 8.22
N LEU A 219 -1.75 -6.63 7.85
CA LEU A 219 -1.72 -5.32 7.18
C LEU A 219 -0.92 -4.25 7.92
N GLY A 220 -0.91 -4.26 9.25
CA GLY A 220 -0.12 -3.31 10.06
C GLY A 220 1.40 -3.44 9.89
N ASN A 221 1.90 -4.51 9.28
CA ASN A 221 3.30 -4.69 8.92
C ASN A 221 3.57 -4.58 7.42
N LEU A 222 2.60 -4.18 6.62
CA LEU A 222 2.70 -4.19 5.16
C LEU A 222 2.63 -2.77 4.58
N ALA A 223 3.44 -2.52 3.57
CA ALA A 223 3.48 -1.25 2.85
C ALA A 223 3.47 -1.48 1.33
N LEU A 224 2.92 -0.52 0.58
CA LEU A 224 2.89 -0.55 -0.89
C LEU A 224 4.12 0.15 -1.45
N LEU A 225 4.84 -0.50 -2.36
CA LEU A 225 5.96 0.09 -3.11
C LEU A 225 5.89 -0.29 -4.59
N SER A 226 6.68 0.38 -5.43
CA SER A 226 6.97 -0.14 -6.76
C SER A 226 7.81 -1.43 -6.63
N LYS A 227 7.75 -2.33 -7.61
CA LYS A 227 8.60 -3.54 -7.59
C LYS A 227 10.08 -3.22 -7.56
N ASP A 228 10.49 -2.15 -8.25
CA ASP A 228 11.90 -1.73 -8.28
C ASP A 228 12.36 -1.24 -6.90
N ASP A 229 11.54 -0.43 -6.22
CA ASP A 229 11.83 0.05 -4.87
C ASP A 229 11.80 -1.08 -3.84
N ASN A 230 10.84 -2.00 -3.95
CA ASN A 230 10.76 -3.18 -3.10
C ASN A 230 12.01 -4.07 -3.24
N SER A 231 12.47 -4.29 -4.47
CA SER A 231 13.70 -5.06 -4.72
C SER A 231 14.94 -4.41 -4.10
N ALA A 232 14.99 -3.07 -4.06
CA ALA A 232 16.10 -2.35 -3.44
C ALA A 232 16.11 -2.48 -1.90
N PHE A 233 14.95 -2.64 -1.27
CA PHE A 233 14.87 -2.87 0.18
C PHE A 233 15.40 -4.24 0.58
N ASN A 234 15.23 -5.24 -0.29
CA ASN A 234 15.63 -6.61 0.00
C ASN A 234 15.08 -7.05 1.39
N ASN A 235 15.82 -7.88 2.12
CA ASN A 235 15.46 -8.29 3.49
C ASN A 235 16.17 -7.44 4.56
N SER A 236 16.46 -6.19 4.24
CA SER A 236 17.13 -5.29 5.20
C SER A 236 16.28 -5.05 6.45
N PRO A 237 16.90 -4.88 7.62
CA PRO A 237 16.22 -4.43 8.83
C PRO A 237 15.52 -3.07 8.64
N PHE A 238 14.53 -2.79 9.50
CA PHE A 238 13.72 -1.57 9.42
C PHE A 238 14.56 -0.28 9.32
N TYR A 239 15.60 -0.13 10.13
CA TYR A 239 16.41 1.08 10.14
C TYR A 239 17.16 1.31 8.82
N GLU A 240 17.63 0.26 8.14
CA GLU A 240 18.26 0.36 6.83
C GLU A 240 17.22 0.77 5.76
N LYS A 241 16.07 0.11 5.74
CA LYS A 241 14.96 0.48 4.85
C LYS A 241 14.56 1.93 5.04
N ARG A 242 14.47 2.37 6.30
CA ARG A 242 14.17 3.75 6.64
C ARG A 242 15.25 4.72 6.14
N GLN A 243 16.53 4.40 6.26
CA GLN A 243 17.61 5.23 5.71
C GLN A 243 17.52 5.32 4.17
N MET A 244 17.25 4.21 3.50
CA MET A 244 17.02 4.21 2.05
C MET A 244 15.81 5.08 1.70
N MET A 245 14.70 4.95 2.42
CA MET A 245 13.50 5.78 2.24
C MET A 245 13.82 7.27 2.38
N LEU A 246 14.52 7.68 3.43
CA LEU A 246 14.94 9.07 3.63
C LEU A 246 15.81 9.59 2.49
N ASN A 247 16.69 8.75 1.94
CA ASN A 247 17.52 9.11 0.80
C ASN A 247 16.69 9.23 -0.50
N TRP A 248 15.65 8.41 -0.65
CA TRP A 248 14.74 8.50 -1.80
C TRP A 248 13.89 9.76 -1.76
N LEU A 249 13.38 10.13 -0.59
CA LEU A 249 12.59 11.35 -0.41
C LEU A 249 13.36 12.63 -0.71
N LYS A 250 14.70 12.61 -0.64
CA LYS A 250 15.57 13.73 -1.04
C LYS A 250 15.73 13.86 -2.56
N LYS A 251 15.36 12.83 -3.33
CA LYS A 251 15.53 12.80 -4.79
C LYS A 251 14.21 13.15 -5.48
N PRO A 252 14.16 14.13 -6.39
CA PRO A 252 12.95 14.46 -7.13
C PRO A 252 12.53 13.31 -8.06
N GLY A 253 11.22 13.22 -8.33
CA GLY A 253 10.66 12.32 -9.36
C GLY A 253 10.41 10.89 -8.92
N ARG A 254 10.70 10.50 -7.67
CA ARG A 254 10.37 9.16 -7.17
C ARG A 254 8.93 9.10 -6.66
N ASN A 255 8.18 8.10 -7.13
CA ASN A 255 6.77 7.92 -6.77
C ASN A 255 6.65 6.93 -5.59
N ILE A 256 6.80 7.44 -4.37
CA ILE A 256 6.63 6.63 -3.15
C ILE A 256 5.23 6.87 -2.61
N PRO A 257 4.45 5.81 -2.34
CA PRO A 257 3.12 5.95 -1.76
C PRO A 257 3.13 6.70 -0.42
N TYR A 258 2.12 7.55 -0.21
CA TYR A 258 2.05 8.45 0.94
C TYR A 258 2.00 7.70 2.27
N SER A 259 1.15 6.66 2.39
CA SER A 259 1.06 5.87 3.62
C SER A 259 2.35 5.09 3.90
N THR A 260 3.05 4.63 2.86
CA THR A 260 4.37 3.99 3.00
C THR A 260 5.40 4.98 3.56
N THR A 261 5.43 6.19 3.02
CA THR A 261 6.27 7.26 3.56
C THR A 261 5.98 7.51 5.05
N LYS A 262 4.70 7.64 5.41
CA LYS A 262 4.28 7.85 6.81
C LYS A 262 4.72 6.70 7.73
N ALA A 263 4.59 5.44 7.28
CA ALA A 263 4.99 4.27 8.05
C ALA A 263 6.51 4.30 8.37
N PHE A 264 7.36 4.49 7.36
CA PHE A 264 8.81 4.56 7.57
C PHE A 264 9.28 5.81 8.30
N LEU A 265 8.49 6.88 8.32
CA LEU A 265 8.73 8.06 9.16
C LEU A 265 8.07 7.96 10.56
N LYS A 266 7.40 6.85 10.85
CA LYS A 266 6.63 6.62 12.10
C LYS A 266 5.59 7.71 12.40
N MET A 267 4.95 8.23 11.37
CA MET A 267 3.94 9.29 11.50
C MET A 267 2.58 8.78 12.00
N TYR A 268 2.41 7.47 12.17
CA TYR A 268 1.21 6.86 12.76
C TYR A 268 1.32 6.71 14.28
N ALA A 269 2.53 6.73 14.85
CA ALA A 269 2.75 6.58 16.29
C ALA A 269 2.04 7.67 17.10
N VAL A 270 1.17 7.25 18.04
CA VAL A 270 0.29 8.15 18.80
C VAL A 270 0.92 8.56 20.13
N GLN A 271 1.82 7.79 20.69
CA GLN A 271 2.15 7.89 22.14
C GLN A 271 3.58 8.25 22.49
N ASP A 272 4.51 8.55 21.57
CA ASP A 272 5.88 8.68 22.03
C ASP A 272 6.62 9.93 21.52
N PHE A 273 6.99 10.81 22.45
CA PHE A 273 7.92 11.92 22.23
C PHE A 273 9.37 11.45 21.97
N SER A 274 9.71 10.20 22.31
CA SER A 274 11.00 9.55 22.03
C SER A 274 10.85 8.43 21.02
N LEU A 275 10.50 8.78 19.75
CA LEU A 275 10.36 7.80 18.68
C LEU A 275 11.66 7.03 18.46
N ASP A 276 11.60 5.72 18.69
CA ASP A 276 12.69 4.82 18.33
C ASP A 276 12.64 4.54 16.83
N PHE A 277 13.51 5.19 16.08
CA PHE A 277 13.63 5.01 14.62
C PHE A 277 14.51 3.82 14.22
N THR A 278 14.98 3.02 15.16
CA THR A 278 15.87 1.88 14.88
C THR A 278 15.11 0.59 14.62
N ARG A 279 13.85 0.50 15.06
CA ARG A 279 13.04 -0.72 15.00
C ARG A 279 11.57 -0.41 14.66
N TRP A 280 10.87 -1.42 14.16
CA TRP A 280 9.41 -1.46 14.00
C TRP A 280 8.85 -2.32 15.11
N ARG A 281 8.20 -1.71 16.07
CA ARG A 281 7.66 -2.37 17.28
C ARG A 281 6.21 -2.81 17.06
N LYS A 282 5.72 -3.66 17.98
CA LYS A 282 4.27 -3.99 18.05
C LYS A 282 3.39 -2.74 18.17
N SER A 283 3.81 -1.75 18.97
CA SER A 283 3.05 -0.49 19.07
C SER A 283 2.95 0.26 17.74
N ASP A 284 4.02 0.30 16.93
CA ASP A 284 3.98 0.93 15.60
C ASP A 284 3.04 0.20 14.65
N PHE A 285 3.03 -1.15 14.75
CA PHE A 285 2.09 -2.00 14.02
C PHE A 285 0.64 -1.71 14.43
N ASP A 286 0.35 -1.67 15.73
CA ASP A 286 -0.99 -1.44 16.25
C ASP A 286 -1.53 -0.06 15.85
N ASP A 287 -0.70 0.98 15.98
CA ASP A 287 -1.05 2.35 15.59
C ASP A 287 -1.32 2.46 14.08
N MET A 288 -0.48 1.84 13.24
CA MET A 288 -0.71 1.80 11.80
C MET A 288 -1.97 1.01 11.45
N PHE A 289 -2.19 -0.15 12.10
CA PHE A 289 -3.39 -0.95 11.87
C PHE A 289 -4.66 -0.22 12.28
N ALA A 290 -4.66 0.46 13.43
CA ALA A 290 -5.78 1.29 13.87
C ALA A 290 -6.10 2.40 12.85
N GLN A 291 -5.09 3.02 12.25
CA GLN A 291 -5.29 4.00 11.19
C GLN A 291 -5.86 3.37 9.91
N GLN A 292 -5.42 2.15 9.55
CA GLN A 292 -6.00 1.40 8.43
C GLN A 292 -7.48 1.09 8.68
N VAL A 293 -7.84 0.64 9.89
CA VAL A 293 -9.25 0.43 10.30
C VAL A 293 -10.06 1.71 10.13
N LEU A 294 -9.58 2.83 10.66
CA LEU A 294 -10.27 4.12 10.57
C LEU A 294 -10.50 4.55 9.12
N CYS A 295 -9.49 4.41 8.26
CA CYS A 295 -9.56 4.82 6.86
C CYS A 295 -10.41 3.88 6.00
N LEU A 296 -10.39 2.59 6.27
CA LEU A 296 -10.99 1.56 5.40
C LEU A 296 -12.38 1.10 5.83
N LYS A 297 -12.92 1.57 6.97
CA LYS A 297 -14.23 1.18 7.53
C LYS A 297 -15.41 1.29 6.56
N ASP A 298 -15.37 2.23 5.60
CA ASP A 298 -16.39 2.41 4.58
C ASP A 298 -16.32 1.34 3.46
N PHE A 299 -15.27 0.52 3.43
CA PHE A 299 -15.00 -0.43 2.35
C PHE A 299 -14.94 -1.88 2.81
N ILE A 300 -14.46 -2.14 4.02
CA ILE A 300 -14.31 -3.46 4.60
C ILE A 300 -14.59 -3.43 6.10
N ARG A 301 -15.21 -4.48 6.63
CA ARG A 301 -15.45 -4.63 8.07
C ARG A 301 -14.15 -4.92 8.80
N GLU A 302 -14.04 -4.46 10.03
CA GLU A 302 -12.88 -4.75 10.89
C GLU A 302 -12.86 -6.22 11.34
N TYR A 303 -13.98 -6.68 11.91
CA TYR A 303 -14.17 -8.03 12.44
C TYR A 303 -15.36 -8.72 11.78
N GLU A 304 -15.41 -10.05 11.89
CA GLU A 304 -16.65 -10.79 11.61
C GLU A 304 -17.73 -10.38 12.62
N ASN A 305 -18.98 -10.24 12.16
CA ASN A 305 -20.06 -10.06 13.09
C ASN A 305 -20.14 -11.33 13.95
N GLU A 306 -20.12 -11.17 15.28
CA GLU A 306 -20.58 -12.25 16.14
C GLU A 306 -21.99 -12.58 15.68
N THR A 307 -22.16 -13.75 15.05
CA THR A 307 -23.49 -14.31 14.82
C THR A 307 -24.04 -14.62 16.21
N ASN A 308 -24.96 -13.77 16.67
CA ASN A 308 -25.81 -14.14 17.80
C ASN A 308 -26.55 -15.42 17.40
N GLU A 309 -26.02 -16.59 17.81
CA GLU A 309 -26.77 -17.83 17.87
C GLU A 309 -27.81 -17.78 19.00
#